data_e30b1425eec13c25fce226b6808df33c
#
_entry.id   e30b1425eec13c25fce226b6808df33c
#
_cell.length_a   1.000
_cell.length_b   1.000
_cell.length_c   1.000
_cell.angle_alpha   90.00
_cell.angle_beta   90.00
_cell.angle_gamma   90.00
#
_symmetry.space_group_name_H-M   'P 1'
#
loop_
_entity.id
_entity.type
_entity.pdbx_description
1 polymer ?
#
loop_
_entity_poly.entity_id
_entity_poly.type
_entity_poly.pdbx_seq_one_letter_code
_entity_poly.pdbx_strand_id
1 'polypeptide(L)'
;MRSIQLLTLSVIFALTGCLSLAPDYQRPAAPVPQQFSLSQNRLVAATAGYQETGWRTFFVDPQVKSLISTALTNNRDLRMATLKVQEARAQYRVTDADRYPQLNGDGSTTYGGKLKGDTTTSSDYAAGLNLSYDLDFFGRLKNLSEADRQNFFASEEARRAVHILLIANVSQSYFNQRLAAAQLQVANDTLQNYQQSYAFVEKQLLTGSTTVLALEQARGMIESTRTDIAKRQGQLAQANNALQLLLGSYQHLPDDSASSEVDLQGVTLPPSLSSAILLQRPDILEAEHSLQAANANIGAARAAFFPSITLTSSLSGSSSELSSLFNAGGAMWNFIPKIELPIFNAGRNQANLDLAEIRQQQQVVNYEQKIQSAFKEVADALALRQSLADQIAAQQRYLASLNITLQRATALYRHGAVSYIEVLSAQRDIFTTRQTLLELNYSRQANEITLFTALGGGWME
;
A
#
# COMPACT_ATOMS: atom_id res chain seq x y z
N MET A 1 46.11 -14.77 -47.19
CA MET A 1 44.72 -14.22 -47.29
C MET A 1 43.64 -15.04 -46.55
N ARG A 2 43.72 -16.39 -46.47
CA ARG A 2 42.75 -17.22 -45.71
C ARG A 2 42.81 -17.04 -44.17
N SER A 3 43.95 -16.76 -43.58
CA SER A 3 44.12 -16.52 -42.15
C SER A 3 43.51 -15.17 -41.67
N ILE A 4 43.49 -14.14 -42.51
CA ILE A 4 42.93 -12.83 -42.22
C ILE A 4 41.40 -12.89 -42.29
N GLN A 5 40.84 -13.70 -43.21
CA GLN A 5 39.37 -13.90 -43.32
C GLN A 5 38.81 -14.70 -42.15
N LEU A 6 39.57 -15.64 -41.56
CA LEU A 6 39.19 -16.36 -40.35
C LEU A 6 39.22 -15.44 -39.10
N LEU A 7 40.19 -14.52 -39.02
CA LEU A 7 40.29 -13.56 -37.92
C LEU A 7 39.19 -12.52 -37.99
N THR A 8 38.84 -12.04 -39.20
CA THR A 8 37.69 -11.09 -39.37
C THR A 8 36.32 -11.74 -39.09
N LEU A 9 36.12 -13.02 -39.42
CA LEU A 9 34.91 -13.74 -39.11
C LEU A 9 34.75 -13.99 -37.60
N SER A 10 35.87 -14.26 -36.89
CA SER A 10 35.86 -14.39 -35.42
C SER A 10 35.60 -13.07 -34.70
N VAL A 11 36.03 -11.93 -35.23
CA VAL A 11 35.80 -10.60 -34.67
C VAL A 11 34.33 -10.14 -34.88
N ILE A 12 33.73 -10.54 -36.00
CA ILE A 12 32.29 -10.23 -36.26
C ILE A 12 31.38 -11.04 -35.34
N PHE A 13 31.74 -12.26 -34.96
CA PHE A 13 30.99 -13.04 -33.94
C PHE A 13 31.15 -12.51 -32.51
N ALA A 14 32.23 -11.81 -32.21
CA ALA A 14 32.48 -11.18 -30.91
C ALA A 14 31.75 -9.83 -30.74
N LEU A 15 31.26 -9.23 -31.83
CA LEU A 15 30.52 -7.95 -31.84
C LEU A 15 29.00 -8.09 -31.73
N THR A 16 28.45 -9.31 -31.79
CA THR A 16 27.05 -9.53 -31.41
C THR A 16 26.95 -9.48 -29.87
N GLY A 17 26.76 -8.28 -29.37
CA GLY A 17 26.69 -7.96 -27.93
C GLY A 17 25.85 -8.93 -27.14
N CYS A 18 26.15 -9.06 -25.86
CA CYS A 18 25.52 -9.93 -24.83
C CYS A 18 24.06 -10.21 -25.11
N LEU A 19 23.75 -11.37 -25.69
CA LEU A 19 22.41 -11.78 -26.07
C LEU A 19 21.64 -12.13 -24.79
N SER A 20 20.55 -11.41 -24.48
CA SER A 20 19.66 -11.85 -23.42
C SER A 20 18.82 -13.03 -23.92
N LEU A 21 18.73 -14.10 -23.12
CA LEU A 21 17.88 -15.26 -23.39
C LEU A 21 16.50 -15.15 -22.72
N ALA A 22 16.17 -13.98 -22.14
CA ALA A 22 14.85 -13.70 -21.64
C ALA A 22 13.84 -13.66 -22.80
N PRO A 23 12.63 -14.16 -22.62
CA PRO A 23 11.56 -13.96 -23.59
C PRO A 23 11.24 -12.48 -23.76
N ASP A 24 10.79 -12.09 -24.95
CA ASP A 24 10.30 -10.73 -25.15
C ASP A 24 9.06 -10.49 -24.26
N TYR A 25 9.15 -9.46 -23.42
CA TYR A 25 8.06 -9.11 -22.53
C TYR A 25 6.88 -8.57 -23.32
N GLN A 26 5.71 -9.17 -23.09
CA GLN A 26 4.42 -8.66 -23.58
C GLN A 26 3.49 -8.45 -22.40
N ARG A 27 2.95 -7.23 -22.28
CA ARG A 27 1.97 -6.93 -21.24
C ARG A 27 0.72 -7.78 -21.44
N PRO A 28 0.28 -8.57 -20.43
CA PRO A 28 -0.97 -9.31 -20.51
C PRO A 28 -2.16 -8.37 -20.70
N ALA A 29 -3.18 -8.84 -21.44
CA ALA A 29 -4.40 -8.09 -21.63
C ALA A 29 -5.17 -7.98 -20.30
N ALA A 30 -5.78 -6.81 -20.04
CA ALA A 30 -6.58 -6.62 -18.84
C ALA A 30 -7.86 -7.49 -18.89
N PRO A 31 -8.10 -8.38 -17.89
CA PRO A 31 -9.23 -9.32 -17.88
C PRO A 31 -10.51 -8.65 -17.35
N VAL A 32 -10.78 -7.42 -17.76
CA VAL A 32 -11.92 -6.60 -17.30
C VAL A 32 -12.57 -5.87 -18.48
N PRO A 33 -13.85 -5.47 -18.39
CA PRO A 33 -14.50 -4.64 -19.39
C PRO A 33 -13.75 -3.33 -19.65
N GLN A 34 -13.79 -2.84 -20.90
CA GLN A 34 -13.10 -1.60 -21.29
C GLN A 34 -13.66 -0.33 -20.66
N GLN A 35 -14.89 -0.37 -20.16
CA GLN A 35 -15.59 0.77 -19.58
C GLN A 35 -16.36 0.34 -18.32
N PHE A 36 -16.48 1.25 -17.37
CA PHE A 36 -17.35 1.08 -16.21
C PHE A 36 -18.79 1.39 -16.59
N SER A 37 -19.74 0.56 -16.10
CA SER A 37 -21.17 0.83 -16.25
C SER A 37 -21.57 1.93 -15.27
N LEU A 38 -21.70 3.16 -15.76
CA LEU A 38 -22.23 4.27 -15.00
C LEU A 38 -23.76 4.28 -15.10
N SER A 39 -24.48 4.29 -13.98
CA SER A 39 -25.93 4.42 -13.97
C SER A 39 -26.34 5.73 -14.65
N GLN A 40 -27.24 5.65 -15.66
CA GLN A 40 -27.52 6.75 -16.61
C GLN A 40 -28.17 8.00 -16.01
N ASN A 41 -28.45 8.09 -14.70
CA ASN A 41 -29.43 9.04 -14.17
C ASN A 41 -28.91 10.38 -13.63
N ARG A 42 -27.61 10.69 -13.66
CA ARG A 42 -27.08 12.06 -13.39
C ARG A 42 -25.65 12.24 -13.91
N LEU A 43 -25.50 12.20 -15.21
CA LEU A 43 -24.27 12.64 -15.85
C LEU A 43 -24.23 14.17 -15.83
N VAL A 44 -23.50 14.76 -14.92
CA VAL A 44 -22.97 16.11 -15.13
C VAL A 44 -22.06 15.98 -16.33
N ALA A 45 -22.38 16.70 -17.40
CA ALA A 45 -21.62 16.69 -18.64
C ALA A 45 -20.21 17.25 -18.38
N ALA A 46 -19.29 16.40 -17.95
CA ALA A 46 -17.87 16.72 -17.92
C ALA A 46 -17.33 16.44 -19.33
N THR A 47 -17.10 17.49 -20.09
CA THR A 47 -16.50 17.44 -21.43
C THR A 47 -14.99 17.20 -21.40
N ALA A 48 -14.38 17.14 -20.20
CA ALA A 48 -12.97 16.85 -19.99
C ALA A 48 -12.79 15.39 -19.52
N GLY A 49 -11.77 14.70 -20.01
CA GLY A 49 -11.36 13.41 -19.48
C GLY A 49 -11.04 13.50 -17.98
N TYR A 50 -11.03 12.38 -17.27
CA TYR A 50 -10.57 12.34 -15.88
C TYR A 50 -9.16 12.93 -15.79
N GLN A 51 -9.01 14.03 -15.05
CA GLN A 51 -7.70 14.59 -14.70
C GLN A 51 -7.33 14.06 -13.31
N GLU A 52 -6.14 13.52 -13.21
CA GLU A 52 -5.57 13.17 -11.90
C GLU A 52 -5.55 14.42 -11.02
N THR A 53 -6.32 14.36 -9.95
CA THR A 53 -6.41 15.45 -8.98
C THR A 53 -5.49 15.13 -7.82
N GLY A 54 -4.58 16.04 -7.51
CA GLY A 54 -3.73 15.93 -6.31
C GLY A 54 -4.58 15.97 -5.03
N TRP A 55 -4.11 15.34 -3.98
CA TRP A 55 -4.85 15.29 -2.70
C TRP A 55 -5.09 16.68 -2.09
N ARG A 56 -4.19 17.65 -2.32
CA ARG A 56 -4.35 19.04 -1.85
C ARG A 56 -5.53 19.77 -2.49
N THR A 57 -5.89 19.36 -3.69
CA THR A 57 -7.05 19.91 -4.42
C THR A 57 -8.33 19.17 -4.04
N PHE A 58 -8.23 17.84 -3.88
CA PHE A 58 -9.38 17.02 -3.54
C PHE A 58 -9.94 17.32 -2.13
N PHE A 59 -9.07 17.44 -1.13
CA PHE A 59 -9.49 17.85 0.21
C PHE A 59 -9.60 19.38 0.29
N VAL A 60 -10.77 19.88 0.62
CA VAL A 60 -11.00 21.33 0.79
C VAL A 60 -10.62 21.78 2.20
N ASP A 61 -10.91 20.95 3.20
CA ASP A 61 -10.70 21.24 4.63
C ASP A 61 -9.21 21.44 4.95
N PRO A 62 -8.82 22.62 5.48
CA PRO A 62 -7.43 22.88 5.89
C PRO A 62 -6.92 21.95 7.00
N GLN A 63 -7.83 21.47 7.88
CA GLN A 63 -7.45 20.55 8.96
C GLN A 63 -7.04 19.20 8.41
N VAL A 64 -7.83 18.62 7.50
CA VAL A 64 -7.48 17.37 6.80
C VAL A 64 -6.14 17.50 6.11
N LYS A 65 -5.91 18.62 5.39
CA LYS A 65 -4.61 18.88 4.72
C LYS A 65 -3.44 18.91 5.69
N SER A 66 -3.61 19.56 6.83
CA SER A 66 -2.59 19.63 7.88
C SER A 66 -2.29 18.24 8.45
N LEU A 67 -3.32 17.46 8.77
CA LEU A 67 -3.18 16.10 9.30
C LEU A 67 -2.49 15.16 8.29
N ILE A 68 -2.88 15.22 7.01
CA ILE A 68 -2.22 14.46 5.95
C ILE A 68 -0.74 14.84 5.86
N SER A 69 -0.42 16.14 5.82
CA SER A 69 0.97 16.61 5.76
C SER A 69 1.80 16.13 6.96
N THR A 70 1.22 16.15 8.16
CA THR A 70 1.85 15.63 9.39
C THR A 70 2.10 14.13 9.28
N ALA A 71 1.11 13.35 8.81
CA ALA A 71 1.24 11.91 8.64
C ALA A 71 2.30 11.56 7.59
N LEU A 72 2.31 12.22 6.45
CA LEU A 72 3.30 11.99 5.39
C LEU A 72 4.74 12.24 5.86
N THR A 73 4.92 13.14 6.84
CA THR A 73 6.24 13.43 7.42
C THR A 73 6.64 12.43 8.51
N ASN A 74 5.68 11.97 9.33
CA ASN A 74 5.99 11.28 10.58
C ASN A 74 5.57 9.81 10.61
N ASN A 75 4.70 9.35 9.69
CA ASN A 75 4.18 7.99 9.72
C ASN A 75 5.28 6.94 9.57
N ARG A 76 5.23 5.90 10.40
CA ARG A 76 6.26 4.85 10.46
C ARG A 76 6.16 3.85 9.32
N ASP A 77 4.95 3.57 8.83
CA ASP A 77 4.74 2.64 7.71
C ASP A 77 5.25 3.22 6.40
N LEU A 78 5.01 4.53 6.15
CA LEU A 78 5.56 5.23 4.99
C LEU A 78 7.10 5.31 5.05
N ARG A 79 7.66 5.53 6.24
CA ARG A 79 9.11 5.48 6.44
C ARG A 79 9.67 4.09 6.18
N MET A 80 8.99 3.03 6.65
CA MET A 80 9.37 1.64 6.37
C MET A 80 9.32 1.35 4.87
N ALA A 81 8.28 1.78 4.16
CA ALA A 81 8.19 1.63 2.71
C ALA A 81 9.34 2.35 2.00
N THR A 82 9.73 3.55 2.47
CA THR A 82 10.88 4.28 1.93
C THR A 82 12.21 3.54 2.15
N LEU A 83 12.39 2.92 3.31
CA LEU A 83 13.59 2.11 3.60
C LEU A 83 13.63 0.83 2.73
N LYS A 84 12.49 0.20 2.47
CA LYS A 84 12.40 -0.94 1.52
C LYS A 84 12.83 -0.57 0.11
N VAL A 85 12.53 0.65 -0.36
CA VAL A 85 13.03 1.15 -1.65
C VAL A 85 14.56 1.27 -1.63
N GLN A 86 15.13 1.79 -0.53
CA GLN A 86 16.59 1.89 -0.39
C GLN A 86 17.25 0.51 -0.31
N GLU A 87 16.63 -0.44 0.38
CA GLU A 87 17.07 -1.84 0.44
C GLU A 87 17.06 -2.48 -0.95
N ALA A 88 15.95 -2.39 -1.69
CA ALA A 88 15.85 -2.94 -3.04
C ALA A 88 16.88 -2.30 -4.01
N ARG A 89 17.11 -0.98 -3.87
CA ARG A 89 18.15 -0.27 -4.63
C ARG A 89 19.56 -0.76 -4.29
N ALA A 90 19.82 -1.02 -3.00
CA ALA A 90 21.11 -1.57 -2.57
C ALA A 90 21.31 -2.99 -3.10
N GLN A 91 20.27 -3.84 -3.04
CA GLN A 91 20.29 -5.19 -3.59
C GLN A 91 20.55 -5.18 -5.10
N TYR A 92 19.85 -4.34 -5.86
CA TYR A 92 20.14 -4.17 -7.30
C TYR A 92 21.61 -3.82 -7.56
N ARG A 93 22.20 -2.91 -6.76
CA ARG A 93 23.62 -2.54 -6.91
C ARG A 93 24.56 -3.70 -6.60
N VAL A 94 24.22 -4.56 -5.62
CA VAL A 94 24.99 -5.76 -5.31
C VAL A 94 24.98 -6.71 -6.50
N THR A 95 23.82 -7.03 -7.04
CA THR A 95 23.69 -7.93 -8.19
C THR A 95 24.28 -7.32 -9.47
N ASP A 96 24.17 -6.01 -9.67
CA ASP A 96 24.77 -5.34 -10.82
C ASP A 96 26.30 -5.31 -10.73
N ALA A 97 26.88 -5.27 -9.53
CA ALA A 97 28.33 -5.32 -9.32
C ALA A 97 28.95 -6.65 -9.77
N ASP A 98 28.20 -7.77 -9.75
CA ASP A 98 28.64 -9.06 -10.23
C ASP A 98 28.95 -9.08 -11.76
N ARG A 99 28.46 -8.06 -12.48
CA ARG A 99 28.75 -7.86 -13.93
C ARG A 99 30.11 -7.22 -14.21
N TYR A 100 30.83 -6.81 -13.16
CA TYR A 100 32.11 -6.12 -13.27
C TYR A 100 33.24 -6.96 -12.68
N PRO A 101 34.50 -6.74 -13.11
CA PRO A 101 35.64 -7.42 -12.53
C PRO A 101 35.78 -7.12 -11.03
N GLN A 102 36.08 -8.17 -10.26
CA GLN A 102 36.29 -8.08 -8.80
C GLN A 102 37.80 -8.21 -8.54
N LEU A 103 38.37 -7.25 -7.80
CA LEU A 103 39.75 -7.26 -7.36
C LEU A 103 39.81 -7.43 -5.85
N ASN A 104 40.45 -8.51 -5.40
CA ASN A 104 40.63 -8.84 -3.99
C ASN A 104 42.10 -8.89 -3.64
N GLY A 105 42.47 -8.39 -2.47
CA GLY A 105 43.79 -8.59 -1.87
C GLY A 105 43.71 -9.66 -0.79
N ASP A 106 44.58 -10.60 -0.80
CA ASP A 106 44.67 -11.66 0.22
C ASP A 106 46.08 -11.76 0.81
N GLY A 107 46.13 -12.13 2.07
CA GLY A 107 47.34 -12.43 2.78
C GLY A 107 47.14 -13.65 3.67
N SER A 108 48.05 -14.56 3.64
CA SER A 108 47.99 -15.76 4.47
C SER A 108 49.34 -16.11 5.07
N THR A 109 49.30 -16.78 6.20
CA THR A 109 50.48 -17.43 6.75
C THR A 109 50.10 -18.86 7.09
N THR A 110 50.93 -19.81 6.66
CA THR A 110 50.74 -21.23 6.94
C THR A 110 51.87 -21.74 7.79
N TYR A 111 51.53 -22.30 8.94
CA TYR A 111 52.49 -23.01 9.80
C TYR A 111 52.28 -24.53 9.64
N GLY A 112 53.31 -25.23 9.24
CA GLY A 112 53.30 -26.68 9.05
C GLY A 112 54.39 -27.36 9.82
N GLY A 113 54.15 -28.61 10.29
CA GLY A 113 55.14 -29.42 10.93
C GLY A 113 54.71 -30.88 10.98
N LYS A 114 55.65 -31.81 11.10
CA LYS A 114 55.36 -33.24 11.26
C LYS A 114 55.02 -33.56 12.75
N LEU A 115 53.97 -34.34 12.97
CA LEU A 115 53.58 -34.80 14.32
C LEU A 115 54.50 -35.88 14.88
N LYS A 116 55.28 -36.58 14.05
CA LYS A 116 56.30 -37.57 14.42
C LYS A 116 57.53 -37.48 13.51
N GLY A 117 58.69 -37.54 14.10
CA GLY A 117 59.97 -37.45 13.39
C GLY A 117 60.63 -36.08 13.60
N ASP A 118 61.28 -35.55 12.56
CA ASP A 118 61.88 -34.22 12.61
C ASP A 118 60.80 -33.15 12.78
N THR A 119 60.80 -32.48 13.95
CA THR A 119 59.79 -31.50 14.35
C THR A 119 60.07 -30.09 13.83
N THR A 120 60.78 -29.94 12.73
CA THR A 120 60.95 -28.61 12.10
C THR A 120 59.65 -28.06 11.66
N THR A 121 59.23 -26.94 12.23
CA THR A 121 58.08 -26.14 11.78
C THR A 121 58.53 -25.29 10.59
N SER A 122 57.77 -25.32 9.51
CA SER A 122 57.89 -24.36 8.39
C SER A 122 56.83 -23.28 8.54
N SER A 123 57.18 -22.07 8.22
CA SER A 123 56.24 -20.98 8.03
C SER A 123 56.30 -20.48 6.60
N ASP A 124 55.17 -20.41 5.94
CA ASP A 124 55.04 -19.84 4.63
C ASP A 124 54.11 -18.62 4.71
N TYR A 125 54.63 -17.49 4.27
CA TYR A 125 53.90 -16.23 4.14
C TYR A 125 53.53 -16.02 2.68
N ALA A 126 52.29 -15.70 2.38
CA ALA A 126 51.83 -15.36 1.04
C ALA A 126 51.00 -14.09 1.06
N ALA A 127 51.17 -13.25 0.09
CA ALA A 127 50.31 -12.09 -0.17
C ALA A 127 50.09 -11.92 -1.67
N GLY A 128 48.87 -11.50 -2.04
CA GLY A 128 48.54 -11.41 -3.45
C GLY A 128 47.35 -10.50 -3.75
N LEU A 129 47.18 -10.29 -5.05
CA LEU A 129 46.00 -9.66 -5.63
C LEU A 129 45.35 -10.65 -6.58
N ASN A 130 44.04 -10.84 -6.44
CA ASN A 130 43.23 -11.69 -7.29
C ASN A 130 42.18 -10.89 -8.03
N LEU A 131 42.21 -10.93 -9.36
CA LEU A 131 41.19 -10.38 -10.24
C LEU A 131 40.31 -11.53 -10.74
N SER A 132 39.01 -11.43 -10.59
CA SER A 132 38.03 -12.36 -11.16
C SER A 132 37.00 -11.61 -11.99
N TYR A 133 36.66 -12.16 -13.15
CA TYR A 133 35.64 -11.59 -14.02
C TYR A 133 34.88 -12.67 -14.79
N ASP A 134 33.54 -12.69 -14.64
CA ASP A 134 32.67 -13.56 -15.40
C ASP A 134 32.23 -12.88 -16.71
N LEU A 135 32.58 -13.49 -17.84
CA LEU A 135 32.13 -13.01 -19.15
C LEU A 135 30.69 -13.47 -19.43
N ASP A 136 29.76 -12.52 -19.39
CA ASP A 136 28.34 -12.81 -19.51
C ASP A 136 27.82 -12.83 -20.95
N PHE A 137 28.36 -13.76 -21.79
CA PHE A 137 27.98 -13.88 -23.20
C PHE A 137 26.50 -14.28 -23.38
N PHE A 138 25.93 -15.04 -22.45
CA PHE A 138 24.56 -15.55 -22.53
C PHE A 138 23.57 -14.76 -21.65
N GLY A 139 24.02 -13.67 -21.06
CA GLY A 139 23.19 -12.73 -20.34
C GLY A 139 22.65 -13.23 -19.00
N ARG A 140 23.30 -14.19 -18.33
CA ARG A 140 22.91 -14.68 -17.02
C ARG A 140 22.95 -13.56 -15.98
N LEU A 141 24.09 -12.90 -15.83
CA LEU A 141 24.27 -11.81 -14.86
C LEU A 141 23.47 -10.57 -15.25
N LYS A 142 23.40 -10.28 -16.56
CA LYS A 142 22.55 -9.20 -17.08
C LYS A 142 21.09 -9.40 -16.71
N ASN A 143 20.54 -10.61 -16.87
CA ASN A 143 19.15 -10.90 -16.57
C ASN A 143 18.87 -10.91 -15.06
N LEU A 144 19.81 -11.36 -14.21
CA LEU A 144 19.69 -11.26 -12.75
C LEU A 144 19.69 -9.79 -12.29
N SER A 145 20.62 -8.98 -12.82
CA SER A 145 20.65 -7.53 -12.56
C SER A 145 19.36 -6.85 -13.04
N GLU A 146 18.84 -7.23 -14.22
CA GLU A 146 17.57 -6.70 -14.72
C GLU A 146 16.38 -7.11 -13.83
N ALA A 147 16.34 -8.35 -13.33
CA ALA A 147 15.30 -8.79 -12.39
C ALA A 147 15.33 -7.94 -11.11
N ASP A 148 16.50 -7.70 -10.53
CA ASP A 148 16.61 -6.87 -9.33
C ASP A 148 16.33 -5.39 -9.61
N ARG A 149 16.64 -4.90 -10.82
CA ARG A 149 16.25 -3.55 -11.25
C ARG A 149 14.73 -3.41 -11.30
N GLN A 150 14.03 -4.41 -11.83
CA GLN A 150 12.57 -4.41 -11.87
C GLN A 150 11.97 -4.54 -10.46
N ASN A 151 12.57 -5.33 -9.57
CA ASN A 151 12.18 -5.41 -8.16
C ASN A 151 12.37 -4.05 -7.44
N PHE A 152 13.41 -3.30 -7.78
CA PHE A 152 13.59 -1.93 -7.28
C PHE A 152 12.44 -1.02 -7.75
N PHE A 153 12.05 -1.03 -9.04
CA PHE A 153 10.92 -0.26 -9.53
C PHE A 153 9.60 -0.70 -8.89
N ALA A 154 9.39 -2.02 -8.73
CA ALA A 154 8.23 -2.53 -7.98
C ALA A 154 8.16 -1.95 -6.57
N SER A 155 9.29 -1.85 -5.86
CA SER A 155 9.34 -1.25 -4.52
C SER A 155 9.04 0.26 -4.50
N GLU A 156 9.40 1.00 -5.56
CA GLU A 156 9.04 2.42 -5.71
C GLU A 156 7.53 2.59 -5.87
N GLU A 157 6.90 1.75 -6.69
CA GLU A 157 5.45 1.76 -6.86
C GLU A 157 4.72 1.30 -5.60
N ALA A 158 5.22 0.28 -4.89
CA ALA A 158 4.70 -0.13 -3.58
C ALA A 158 4.74 1.03 -2.56
N ARG A 159 5.80 1.83 -2.53
CA ARG A 159 5.88 3.03 -1.69
C ARG A 159 4.83 4.07 -2.08
N ARG A 160 4.58 4.27 -3.40
CA ARG A 160 3.51 5.16 -3.87
C ARG A 160 2.12 4.67 -3.44
N ALA A 161 1.87 3.36 -3.53
CA ALA A 161 0.64 2.76 -3.04
C ALA A 161 0.44 2.98 -1.53
N VAL A 162 1.49 2.80 -0.71
CA VAL A 162 1.47 3.10 0.73
C VAL A 162 1.20 4.58 1.00
N HIS A 163 1.74 5.49 0.19
CA HIS A 163 1.48 6.93 0.30
C HIS A 163 -0.01 7.25 0.10
N ILE A 164 -0.61 6.73 -0.99
CA ILE A 164 -2.05 6.90 -1.29
C ILE A 164 -2.91 6.32 -0.15
N LEU A 165 -2.59 5.10 0.28
CA LEU A 165 -3.30 4.42 1.37
C LEU A 165 -3.21 5.20 2.68
N LEU A 166 -2.07 5.80 3.00
CA LEU A 166 -1.92 6.62 4.20
C LEU A 166 -2.81 7.87 4.13
N ILE A 167 -2.87 8.56 2.99
CA ILE A 167 -3.78 9.70 2.78
C ILE A 167 -5.23 9.28 3.01
N ALA A 168 -5.65 8.14 2.42
CA ALA A 168 -7.00 7.60 2.61
C ALA A 168 -7.30 7.29 4.09
N ASN A 169 -6.39 6.56 4.75
CA ASN A 169 -6.57 6.15 6.14
C ASN A 169 -6.61 7.33 7.11
N VAL A 170 -5.75 8.33 6.94
CA VAL A 170 -5.76 9.55 7.75
C VAL A 170 -7.07 10.30 7.57
N SER A 171 -7.51 10.47 6.32
CA SER A 171 -8.76 11.18 6.02
C SER A 171 -9.98 10.44 6.56
N GLN A 172 -10.08 9.13 6.34
CA GLN A 172 -11.18 8.31 6.88
C GLN A 172 -11.18 8.30 8.41
N SER A 173 -9.99 8.22 9.04
CA SER A 173 -9.85 8.26 10.51
C SER A 173 -10.28 9.62 11.07
N TYR A 174 -9.95 10.72 10.41
CA TYR A 174 -10.41 12.04 10.77
C TYR A 174 -11.94 12.17 10.68
N PHE A 175 -12.56 11.72 9.58
CA PHE A 175 -14.03 11.74 9.45
C PHE A 175 -14.71 10.80 10.44
N ASN A 176 -14.10 9.67 10.79
CA ASN A 176 -14.59 8.78 11.84
C ASN A 176 -14.53 9.44 13.22
N GLN A 177 -13.47 10.17 13.52
CA GLN A 177 -13.37 10.95 14.76
C GLN A 177 -14.47 12.02 14.84
N ARG A 178 -14.71 12.73 13.74
CA ARG A 178 -15.80 13.71 13.66
C ARG A 178 -17.20 13.07 13.79
N LEU A 179 -17.40 11.91 13.18
CA LEU A 179 -18.63 11.12 13.37
C LEU A 179 -18.83 10.80 14.86
N ALA A 180 -17.81 10.29 15.54
CA ALA A 180 -17.90 9.94 16.96
C ALA A 180 -18.21 11.18 17.84
N ALA A 181 -17.59 12.32 17.55
CA ALA A 181 -17.85 13.58 18.23
C ALA A 181 -19.29 14.08 18.00
N ALA A 182 -19.77 14.06 16.74
CA ALA A 182 -21.12 14.46 16.40
C ALA A 182 -22.18 13.54 17.02
N GLN A 183 -21.93 12.24 17.04
CA GLN A 183 -22.79 11.27 17.69
C GLN A 183 -22.88 11.48 19.20
N LEU A 184 -21.75 11.80 19.85
CA LEU A 184 -21.70 12.14 21.27
C LEU A 184 -22.50 13.43 21.54
N GLN A 185 -22.37 14.44 20.69
CA GLN A 185 -23.15 15.68 20.81
C GLN A 185 -24.64 15.42 20.71
N VAL A 186 -25.12 14.65 19.72
CA VAL A 186 -26.54 14.27 19.58
C VAL A 186 -27.03 13.50 20.80
N ALA A 187 -26.19 12.66 21.42
CA ALA A 187 -26.57 11.95 22.65
C ALA A 187 -26.70 12.90 23.84
N ASN A 188 -25.80 13.89 23.98
CA ASN A 188 -25.88 14.91 25.03
C ASN A 188 -27.13 15.80 24.88
N ASP A 189 -27.41 16.26 23.64
CA ASP A 189 -28.64 17.04 23.36
C ASP A 189 -29.88 16.23 23.67
N THR A 190 -29.89 14.95 23.37
CA THR A 190 -30.99 14.03 23.64
C THR A 190 -31.18 13.84 25.14
N LEU A 191 -30.09 13.71 25.93
CA LEU A 191 -30.13 13.65 27.38
C LEU A 191 -30.81 14.91 27.96
N GLN A 192 -30.42 16.08 27.46
CA GLN A 192 -31.06 17.35 27.92
C GLN A 192 -32.55 17.38 27.61
N ASN A 193 -32.95 16.89 26.43
CA ASN A 193 -34.39 16.82 26.08
C ASN A 193 -35.14 15.83 26.96
N TYR A 194 -34.60 14.67 27.31
CA TYR A 194 -35.22 13.71 28.23
C TYR A 194 -35.28 14.25 29.64
N GLN A 195 -34.29 14.96 30.13
CA GLN A 195 -34.36 15.63 31.44
C GLN A 195 -35.45 16.68 31.50
N GLN A 196 -35.64 17.48 30.45
CA GLN A 196 -36.76 18.44 30.37
C GLN A 196 -38.11 17.73 30.35
N SER A 197 -38.22 16.62 29.59
CA SER A 197 -39.43 15.81 29.55
C SER A 197 -39.74 15.17 30.91
N TYR A 198 -38.73 14.64 31.60
CA TYR A 198 -38.86 14.09 32.95
C TYR A 198 -39.39 15.13 33.95
N ALA A 199 -38.80 16.32 33.97
CA ALA A 199 -39.24 17.40 34.86
C ALA A 199 -40.67 17.85 34.58
N PHE A 200 -41.11 17.78 33.31
CA PHE A 200 -42.50 18.05 32.95
C PHE A 200 -43.44 16.95 33.46
N VAL A 201 -43.13 15.67 33.27
CA VAL A 201 -43.92 14.52 33.76
C VAL A 201 -43.98 14.49 35.28
N GLU A 202 -42.89 14.83 35.98
CA GLU A 202 -42.81 14.92 37.44
C GLU A 202 -43.81 15.97 37.98
N LYS A 203 -43.89 17.15 37.35
CA LYS A 203 -44.89 18.18 37.71
C LYS A 203 -46.30 17.70 37.48
N GLN A 204 -46.56 16.97 36.39
CA GLN A 204 -47.88 16.39 36.13
C GLN A 204 -48.25 15.31 37.15
N LEU A 205 -47.32 14.53 37.66
CA LEU A 205 -47.56 13.55 38.70
C LEU A 205 -47.98 14.23 40.01
N LEU A 206 -47.32 15.33 40.40
CA LEU A 206 -47.67 16.12 41.58
C LEU A 206 -49.09 16.68 41.52
N THR A 207 -49.60 16.96 40.32
CA THR A 207 -50.98 17.43 40.09
C THR A 207 -51.95 16.29 39.83
N GLY A 208 -51.53 15.03 39.91
CA GLY A 208 -52.37 13.85 39.63
C GLY A 208 -52.76 13.67 38.16
N SER A 209 -52.11 14.41 37.25
CA SER A 209 -52.44 14.40 35.80
C SER A 209 -51.73 13.31 35.03
N THR A 210 -50.82 12.52 35.64
CA THR A 210 -50.13 11.40 35.03
C THR A 210 -49.87 10.28 36.04
N THR A 211 -49.20 9.21 35.64
CA THR A 211 -48.95 8.02 36.46
C THR A 211 -47.45 7.88 36.82
N VAL A 212 -47.21 7.14 37.94
CA VAL A 212 -45.83 6.75 38.30
C VAL A 212 -45.15 5.96 37.18
N LEU A 213 -45.92 5.17 36.41
CA LEU A 213 -45.40 4.44 35.24
C LEU A 213 -44.77 5.40 34.21
N ALA A 214 -45.44 6.49 33.87
CA ALA A 214 -44.92 7.49 32.94
C ALA A 214 -43.63 8.15 33.46
N LEU A 215 -43.55 8.43 34.77
CA LEU A 215 -42.35 8.98 35.40
C LEU A 215 -41.19 8.01 35.34
N GLU A 216 -41.39 6.73 35.67
CA GLU A 216 -40.31 5.73 35.60
C GLU A 216 -39.86 5.42 34.16
N GLN A 217 -40.78 5.47 33.19
CA GLN A 217 -40.41 5.40 31.75
C GLN A 217 -39.50 6.58 31.35
N ALA A 218 -39.82 7.80 31.75
CA ALA A 218 -39.01 8.98 31.51
C ALA A 218 -37.60 8.87 32.17
N ARG A 219 -37.57 8.37 33.44
CA ARG A 219 -36.32 8.11 34.15
C ARG A 219 -35.45 7.05 33.42
N GLY A 220 -36.08 5.96 32.97
CA GLY A 220 -35.38 4.89 32.20
C GLY A 220 -34.71 5.42 30.94
N MET A 221 -35.33 6.37 30.22
CA MET A 221 -34.71 6.98 29.04
C MET A 221 -33.48 7.82 29.38
N ILE A 222 -33.48 8.53 30.50
CA ILE A 222 -32.33 9.28 31.00
C ILE A 222 -31.14 8.33 31.24
N GLU A 223 -31.37 7.24 32.01
CA GLU A 223 -30.30 6.30 32.36
C GLU A 223 -29.79 5.52 31.15
N SER A 224 -30.69 5.13 30.23
CA SER A 224 -30.30 4.53 28.95
C SER A 224 -29.43 5.47 28.12
N THR A 225 -29.77 6.75 28.04
CA THR A 225 -28.98 7.75 27.29
C THR A 225 -27.63 8.02 27.95
N ARG A 226 -27.53 8.02 29.28
CA ARG A 226 -26.26 8.11 30.01
C ARG A 226 -25.33 6.95 29.66
N THR A 227 -25.88 5.73 29.54
CA THR A 227 -25.11 4.55 29.10
C THR A 227 -24.59 4.74 27.67
N ASP A 228 -25.44 5.26 26.76
CA ASP A 228 -25.00 5.54 25.37
C ASP A 228 -23.92 6.63 25.32
N ILE A 229 -24.06 7.70 26.12
CA ILE A 229 -23.01 8.76 26.22
C ILE A 229 -21.67 8.17 26.66
N ALA A 230 -21.66 7.34 27.72
CA ALA A 230 -20.42 6.71 28.19
C ALA A 230 -19.78 5.84 27.11
N LYS A 231 -20.58 5.06 26.35
CA LYS A 231 -20.12 4.29 25.20
C LYS A 231 -19.49 5.19 24.13
N ARG A 232 -20.14 6.29 23.76
CA ARG A 232 -19.67 7.21 22.72
C ARG A 232 -18.42 7.98 23.12
N GLN A 233 -18.27 8.32 24.40
CA GLN A 233 -17.02 8.89 24.94
C GLN A 233 -15.85 7.92 24.73
N GLY A 234 -16.07 6.62 25.01
CA GLY A 234 -15.08 5.58 24.73
C GLY A 234 -14.74 5.46 23.24
N GLN A 235 -15.76 5.51 22.36
CA GLN A 235 -15.57 5.46 20.91
C GLN A 235 -14.78 6.68 20.39
N LEU A 236 -15.08 7.88 20.87
CA LEU A 236 -14.36 9.10 20.52
C LEU A 236 -12.88 9.01 20.95
N ALA A 237 -12.62 8.53 22.18
CA ALA A 237 -11.25 8.32 22.64
C ALA A 237 -10.49 7.32 21.78
N GLN A 238 -11.12 6.21 21.37
CA GLN A 238 -10.53 5.22 20.46
C GLN A 238 -10.26 5.82 19.05
N ALA A 239 -11.18 6.61 18.51
CA ALA A 239 -11.01 7.27 17.22
C ALA A 239 -9.85 8.28 17.26
N ASN A 240 -9.69 9.04 18.36
CA ASN A 240 -8.57 9.93 18.58
C ASN A 240 -7.23 9.16 18.62
N ASN A 241 -7.18 8.05 19.34
CA ASN A 241 -5.98 7.21 19.41
C ASN A 241 -5.60 6.62 18.05
N ALA A 242 -6.59 6.17 17.27
CA ALA A 242 -6.36 5.66 15.92
C ALA A 242 -5.80 6.73 14.99
N LEU A 243 -6.34 7.95 15.02
CA LEU A 243 -5.83 9.07 14.24
C LEU A 243 -4.40 9.44 14.66
N GLN A 244 -4.10 9.53 15.96
CA GLN A 244 -2.76 9.81 16.47
C GLN A 244 -1.72 8.77 16.03
N LEU A 245 -2.09 7.50 15.99
CA LEU A 245 -1.22 6.43 15.47
C LEU A 245 -0.86 6.66 14.00
N LEU A 246 -1.84 7.01 13.16
CA LEU A 246 -1.62 7.30 11.75
C LEU A 246 -0.76 8.55 11.53
N LEU A 247 -0.92 9.57 12.37
CA LEU A 247 -0.09 10.78 12.33
C LEU A 247 1.37 10.51 12.69
N GLY A 248 1.67 9.42 13.41
CA GLY A 248 3.00 9.10 13.89
C GLY A 248 3.57 10.08 14.92
N SER A 249 2.73 10.95 15.47
CA SER A 249 3.06 11.95 16.49
C SER A 249 1.86 12.20 17.40
N TYR A 250 2.10 12.32 18.69
CA TYR A 250 1.05 12.64 19.66
C TYR A 250 0.87 14.15 19.73
N GLN A 251 -0.12 14.65 18.99
CA GLN A 251 -0.49 16.07 18.99
C GLN A 251 -1.85 16.25 19.66
N HIS A 252 -2.07 17.44 20.23
CA HIS A 252 -3.41 17.82 20.64
C HIS A 252 -4.29 17.95 19.37
N LEU A 253 -5.25 17.06 19.22
CA LEU A 253 -6.22 17.14 18.13
C LEU A 253 -7.19 18.28 18.46
N PRO A 254 -7.54 19.14 17.49
CA PRO A 254 -8.52 20.19 17.74
C PRO A 254 -9.84 19.62 18.19
N ASP A 255 -10.39 20.14 19.27
CA ASP A 255 -11.72 19.80 19.79
C ASP A 255 -12.83 20.49 18.95
N ASP A 256 -12.72 20.41 17.64
CA ASP A 256 -13.63 21.10 16.73
C ASP A 256 -14.90 20.26 16.50
N SER A 257 -15.78 20.26 17.50
CA SER A 257 -17.14 19.69 17.41
C SER A 257 -18.09 20.53 16.55
N ALA A 258 -17.66 21.68 16.04
CA ALA A 258 -18.58 22.74 15.62
C ALA A 258 -19.07 22.70 14.17
N SER A 259 -18.51 21.88 13.26
CA SER A 259 -19.02 21.79 11.89
C SER A 259 -19.26 20.35 11.46
N SER A 260 -20.53 19.95 11.40
CA SER A 260 -20.96 18.62 10.97
C SER A 260 -20.81 18.37 9.46
N GLU A 261 -20.59 19.39 8.67
CA GLU A 261 -20.43 19.31 7.22
C GLU A 261 -19.00 19.75 6.83
N VAL A 262 -18.14 18.76 6.63
CA VAL A 262 -16.88 18.98 5.92
C VAL A 262 -17.12 18.62 4.46
N ASP A 263 -17.02 19.62 3.60
CA ASP A 263 -17.20 19.43 2.17
C ASP A 263 -15.93 18.81 1.56
N LEU A 264 -16.11 17.66 0.90
CA LEU A 264 -15.12 17.13 -0.03
C LEU A 264 -15.49 17.63 -1.42
N GLN A 265 -14.49 18.05 -2.18
CA GLN A 265 -14.69 18.23 -3.61
C GLN A 265 -14.92 16.84 -4.22
N GLY A 266 -16.20 16.49 -4.42
CA GLY A 266 -16.56 15.17 -4.98
C GLY A 266 -15.82 14.88 -6.28
N VAL A 267 -15.46 13.61 -6.51
CA VAL A 267 -14.79 13.19 -7.75
C VAL A 267 -15.69 13.48 -8.94
N THR A 268 -15.23 14.36 -9.85
CA THR A 268 -15.92 14.62 -11.11
C THR A 268 -15.57 13.53 -12.10
N LEU A 269 -16.57 12.79 -12.57
CA LEU A 269 -16.39 11.66 -13.48
C LEU A 269 -16.86 12.03 -14.89
N PRO A 270 -16.13 11.63 -15.95
CA PRO A 270 -16.62 11.74 -17.32
C PRO A 270 -17.82 10.80 -17.55
N PRO A 271 -18.65 11.06 -18.58
CA PRO A 271 -19.81 10.23 -18.92
C PRO A 271 -19.48 8.76 -19.21
N SER A 272 -18.27 8.51 -19.71
CA SER A 272 -17.71 7.18 -19.91
C SER A 272 -16.33 7.11 -19.27
N LEU A 273 -16.18 6.29 -18.22
CA LEU A 273 -14.90 6.07 -17.57
C LEU A 273 -14.26 4.81 -18.16
N SER A 274 -13.09 4.98 -18.81
CA SER A 274 -12.32 3.86 -19.33
C SER A 274 -11.62 3.10 -18.20
N SER A 275 -11.65 1.77 -18.25
CA SER A 275 -10.88 0.92 -17.31
C SER A 275 -9.36 1.01 -17.53
N ALA A 276 -8.90 1.57 -18.66
CA ALA A 276 -7.48 1.78 -18.92
C ALA A 276 -6.79 2.69 -17.88
N ILE A 277 -7.56 3.53 -17.17
CA ILE A 277 -7.04 4.36 -16.07
C ILE A 277 -6.44 3.50 -14.94
N LEU A 278 -6.96 2.30 -14.74
CA LEU A 278 -6.47 1.40 -13.70
C LEU A 278 -5.00 1.01 -13.92
N LEU A 279 -4.55 0.94 -15.18
CA LEU A 279 -3.17 0.55 -15.52
C LEU A 279 -2.12 1.57 -15.07
N GLN A 280 -2.54 2.73 -14.61
CA GLN A 280 -1.66 3.76 -14.04
C GLN A 280 -1.58 3.68 -12.51
N ARG A 281 -2.35 2.80 -11.89
CA ARG A 281 -2.34 2.63 -10.43
C ARG A 281 -0.99 2.05 -9.97
N PRO A 282 -0.41 2.58 -8.89
CA PRO A 282 0.86 2.09 -8.37
C PRO A 282 0.88 0.60 -7.99
N ASP A 283 -0.22 0.06 -7.45
CA ASP A 283 -0.33 -1.36 -7.08
C ASP A 283 -0.37 -2.29 -8.31
N ILE A 284 -0.85 -1.81 -9.45
CA ILE A 284 -0.83 -2.54 -10.73
C ILE A 284 0.55 -2.41 -11.38
N LEU A 285 1.18 -1.24 -11.32
CA LEU A 285 2.54 -1.03 -11.81
C LEU A 285 3.56 -1.85 -11.00
N GLU A 286 3.38 -1.97 -9.67
CA GLU A 286 4.16 -2.86 -8.81
C GLU A 286 4.10 -4.32 -9.31
N ALA A 287 2.89 -4.82 -9.57
CA ALA A 287 2.67 -6.17 -10.06
C ALA A 287 3.27 -6.37 -11.47
N GLU A 288 3.19 -5.36 -12.33
CA GLU A 288 3.81 -5.39 -13.67
C GLU A 288 5.33 -5.45 -13.59
N HIS A 289 5.98 -4.65 -12.75
CA HIS A 289 7.43 -4.71 -12.55
C HIS A 289 7.85 -6.06 -11.95
N SER A 290 7.07 -6.64 -11.03
CA SER A 290 7.31 -7.97 -10.50
C SER A 290 7.21 -9.06 -11.58
N LEU A 291 6.29 -8.92 -12.52
CA LEU A 291 6.16 -9.79 -13.68
C LEU A 291 7.37 -9.65 -14.62
N GLN A 292 7.84 -8.43 -14.88
CA GLN A 292 9.04 -8.17 -15.68
C GLN A 292 10.31 -8.76 -15.03
N ALA A 293 10.42 -8.69 -13.68
CA ALA A 293 11.49 -9.34 -12.94
C ALA A 293 11.46 -10.85 -13.11
N ALA A 294 10.29 -11.48 -13.01
CA ALA A 294 10.14 -12.91 -13.24
C ALA A 294 10.46 -13.31 -14.70
N ASN A 295 10.10 -12.48 -15.67
CA ASN A 295 10.45 -12.69 -17.08
C ASN A 295 11.98 -12.65 -17.30
N ALA A 296 12.68 -11.72 -16.66
CA ALA A 296 14.15 -11.65 -16.71
C ALA A 296 14.79 -12.90 -16.08
N ASN A 297 14.23 -13.43 -14.99
CA ASN A 297 14.72 -14.65 -14.34
C ASN A 297 14.64 -15.89 -15.24
N ILE A 298 13.67 -15.97 -16.18
CA ILE A 298 13.65 -17.02 -17.20
C ILE A 298 14.93 -16.94 -18.07
N GLY A 299 15.32 -15.72 -18.46
CA GLY A 299 16.57 -15.52 -19.22
C GLY A 299 17.81 -16.00 -18.48
N ALA A 300 17.90 -15.73 -17.18
CA ALA A 300 18.98 -16.22 -16.33
C ALA A 300 18.98 -17.76 -16.21
N ALA A 301 17.80 -18.39 -16.07
CA ALA A 301 17.66 -19.83 -16.02
C ALA A 301 18.02 -20.50 -17.35
N ARG A 302 17.64 -19.92 -18.49
CA ARG A 302 18.05 -20.40 -19.82
C ARG A 302 19.55 -20.28 -20.04
N ALA A 303 20.17 -19.20 -19.57
CA ALA A 303 21.61 -19.00 -19.67
C ALA A 303 22.41 -20.09 -18.93
N ALA A 304 21.86 -20.72 -17.89
CA ALA A 304 22.49 -21.80 -17.14
C ALA A 304 22.71 -23.11 -17.94
N PHE A 305 22.15 -23.24 -19.14
CA PHE A 305 22.44 -24.36 -20.06
C PHE A 305 23.65 -24.14 -20.91
N PHE A 306 24.13 -22.91 -20.97
CA PHE A 306 25.28 -22.52 -21.83
C PHE A 306 26.58 -22.48 -21.01
N PRO A 307 27.76 -22.51 -21.71
CA PRO A 307 29.05 -22.41 -21.02
C PRO A 307 29.18 -21.11 -20.23
N SER A 308 29.70 -21.19 -19.02
CA SER A 308 30.20 -20.02 -18.28
C SER A 308 31.68 -19.84 -18.54
N ILE A 309 32.13 -18.59 -18.69
CA ILE A 309 33.52 -18.24 -18.93
C ILE A 309 33.98 -17.28 -17.85
N THR A 310 34.87 -17.77 -16.99
CA THR A 310 35.48 -16.98 -15.91
C THR A 310 36.93 -16.69 -16.20
N LEU A 311 37.32 -15.43 -16.12
CA LEU A 311 38.73 -15.01 -16.21
C LEU A 311 39.25 -14.75 -14.80
N THR A 312 40.27 -15.50 -14.40
CA THR A 312 40.96 -15.28 -13.12
C THR A 312 42.41 -14.89 -13.40
N SER A 313 42.85 -13.79 -12.76
CA SER A 313 44.26 -13.37 -12.80
C SER A 313 44.74 -13.15 -11.38
N SER A 314 45.92 -13.63 -11.06
CA SER A 314 46.55 -13.42 -9.76
C SER A 314 47.96 -12.89 -9.90
N LEU A 315 48.34 -11.99 -9.02
CA LEU A 315 49.72 -11.56 -8.77
C LEU A 315 50.00 -11.84 -7.31
N SER A 316 50.88 -12.78 -7.01
CA SER A 316 51.16 -13.20 -5.64
C SER A 316 52.66 -13.37 -5.40
N GLY A 317 53.08 -13.14 -4.16
CA GLY A 317 54.39 -13.47 -3.66
C GLY A 317 54.29 -14.45 -2.50
N SER A 318 55.22 -15.37 -2.40
CA SER A 318 55.36 -16.27 -1.24
C SER A 318 56.78 -16.33 -0.77
N SER A 319 56.98 -16.47 0.55
CA SER A 319 58.30 -16.57 1.17
C SER A 319 58.19 -17.29 2.53
N SER A 320 59.28 -17.98 2.91
CA SER A 320 59.43 -18.56 4.24
C SER A 320 59.70 -17.50 5.33
N GLU A 321 60.08 -16.30 4.94
CA GLU A 321 60.33 -15.16 5.83
C GLU A 321 59.47 -13.96 5.49
N LEU A 322 58.83 -13.35 6.45
CA LEU A 322 57.95 -12.19 6.24
C LEU A 322 58.71 -10.96 5.67
N SER A 323 60.03 -10.82 6.04
CA SER A 323 60.88 -9.74 5.58
C SER A 323 61.18 -9.81 4.07
N SER A 324 61.10 -11.01 3.48
CA SER A 324 61.42 -11.24 2.07
C SER A 324 60.16 -11.38 1.18
N LEU A 325 58.96 -11.32 1.75
CA LEU A 325 57.68 -11.50 1.05
C LEU A 325 57.48 -10.54 -0.13
N PHE A 326 57.94 -9.28 0.01
CA PHE A 326 57.78 -8.26 -1.00
C PHE A 326 59.04 -8.01 -1.84
N ASN A 327 60.02 -8.91 -1.80
CA ASN A 327 61.21 -8.83 -2.64
C ASN A 327 60.86 -9.21 -4.09
N ALA A 328 61.36 -8.43 -5.04
CA ALA A 328 61.00 -8.55 -6.46
C ALA A 328 61.30 -9.92 -7.11
N GLY A 329 62.06 -10.78 -6.48
CA GLY A 329 62.43 -12.11 -7.00
C GLY A 329 61.39 -13.22 -6.74
N GLY A 330 60.40 -12.98 -5.87
CA GLY A 330 59.37 -13.96 -5.48
C GLY A 330 57.99 -13.73 -6.08
N ALA A 331 57.80 -12.68 -6.86
CA ALA A 331 56.48 -12.34 -7.44
C ALA A 331 56.15 -13.27 -8.64
N MET A 332 54.99 -13.89 -8.59
CA MET A 332 54.45 -14.73 -9.67
C MET A 332 53.10 -14.18 -10.13
N TRP A 333 52.84 -14.24 -11.41
CA TRP A 333 51.56 -13.94 -11.99
C TRP A 333 50.96 -15.17 -12.67
N ASN A 334 49.62 -15.29 -12.57
CA ASN A 334 48.85 -16.33 -13.26
C ASN A 334 47.69 -15.66 -14.01
N PHE A 335 47.36 -16.17 -15.17
CA PHE A 335 46.14 -15.85 -15.90
C PHE A 335 45.45 -17.14 -16.32
N ILE A 336 44.27 -17.40 -15.80
CA ILE A 336 43.56 -18.65 -15.95
C ILE A 336 42.17 -18.38 -16.51
N PRO A 337 41.99 -18.41 -17.84
CA PRO A 337 40.65 -18.46 -18.43
C PRO A 337 40.07 -19.86 -18.21
N LYS A 338 38.90 -19.93 -17.61
CA LYS A 338 38.17 -21.17 -17.33
C LYS A 338 36.85 -21.15 -18.12
N ILE A 339 36.58 -22.23 -18.87
CA ILE A 339 35.29 -22.47 -19.50
C ILE A 339 34.66 -23.69 -18.83
N GLU A 340 33.42 -23.57 -18.37
CA GLU A 340 32.69 -24.64 -17.73
C GLU A 340 31.34 -24.84 -18.43
N LEU A 341 31.10 -26.02 -19.00
CA LEU A 341 29.87 -26.42 -19.66
C LEU A 341 29.20 -27.54 -18.83
N PRO A 342 28.01 -27.36 -18.31
CA PRO A 342 27.28 -28.43 -17.62
C PRO A 342 26.77 -29.47 -18.63
N ILE A 343 27.42 -30.69 -18.65
CA ILE A 343 27.02 -31.78 -19.56
C ILE A 343 25.92 -32.64 -18.92
N PHE A 344 26.04 -32.92 -17.63
CA PHE A 344 25.06 -33.72 -16.90
C PHE A 344 24.93 -33.21 -15.47
N ASN A 345 23.70 -32.82 -15.08
CA ASN A 345 23.37 -32.29 -13.75
C ASN A 345 22.07 -32.91 -13.17
N ALA A 346 21.74 -34.13 -13.62
CA ALA A 346 20.54 -34.86 -13.18
C ALA A 346 19.22 -34.06 -13.34
N GLY A 347 19.12 -33.25 -14.40
CA GLY A 347 17.91 -32.46 -14.70
C GLY A 347 17.79 -31.14 -13.92
N ARG A 348 18.79 -30.74 -13.12
CA ARG A 348 18.71 -29.53 -12.29
C ARG A 348 18.43 -28.26 -13.12
N ASN A 349 19.08 -28.08 -14.25
CA ASN A 349 18.89 -26.88 -15.09
C ASN A 349 17.48 -26.84 -15.65
N GLN A 350 16.94 -27.99 -16.09
CA GLN A 350 15.56 -28.07 -16.59
C GLN A 350 14.57 -27.73 -15.47
N ALA A 351 14.73 -28.31 -14.28
CA ALA A 351 13.85 -28.01 -13.14
C ALA A 351 13.92 -26.53 -12.71
N ASN A 352 15.09 -25.90 -12.79
CA ASN A 352 15.23 -24.46 -12.51
C ASN A 352 14.54 -23.60 -13.59
N LEU A 353 14.58 -24.02 -14.86
CA LEU A 353 13.85 -23.32 -15.93
C LEU A 353 12.35 -23.46 -15.73
N ASP A 354 11.85 -24.69 -15.51
CA ASP A 354 10.43 -24.95 -15.23
C ASP A 354 9.93 -24.13 -14.03
N LEU A 355 10.76 -24.03 -12.96
CA LEU A 355 10.46 -23.21 -11.79
C LEU A 355 10.35 -21.72 -12.13
N ALA A 356 11.27 -21.20 -12.96
CA ALA A 356 11.25 -19.80 -13.40
C ALA A 356 10.01 -19.50 -14.27
N GLU A 357 9.66 -20.40 -15.17
CA GLU A 357 8.46 -20.27 -16.02
C GLU A 357 7.16 -20.35 -15.20
N ILE A 358 7.06 -21.26 -14.23
CA ILE A 358 5.91 -21.34 -13.32
C ILE A 358 5.79 -20.06 -12.48
N ARG A 359 6.90 -19.54 -11.96
CA ARG A 359 6.91 -18.28 -11.22
C ARG A 359 6.46 -17.10 -12.07
N GLN A 360 6.86 -17.03 -13.32
CA GLN A 360 6.38 -16.01 -14.25
C GLN A 360 4.87 -16.13 -14.47
N GLN A 361 4.32 -17.34 -14.66
CA GLN A 361 2.88 -17.56 -14.77
C GLN A 361 2.13 -17.13 -13.49
N GLN A 362 2.70 -17.40 -12.31
CA GLN A 362 2.14 -16.91 -11.04
C GLN A 362 2.07 -15.38 -11.01
N GLN A 363 3.09 -14.68 -11.53
CA GLN A 363 3.07 -13.21 -11.60
C GLN A 363 2.06 -12.69 -12.63
N VAL A 364 1.80 -13.40 -13.74
CA VAL A 364 0.70 -13.07 -14.66
C VAL A 364 -0.64 -13.10 -13.92
N VAL A 365 -0.92 -14.20 -13.20
CA VAL A 365 -2.16 -14.35 -12.42
C VAL A 365 -2.28 -13.26 -11.35
N ASN A 366 -1.19 -12.94 -10.66
CA ASN A 366 -1.16 -11.87 -9.66
C ASN A 366 -1.48 -10.50 -10.29
N TYR A 367 -0.89 -10.19 -11.45
CA TYR A 367 -1.16 -8.96 -12.20
C TYR A 367 -2.63 -8.85 -12.62
N GLU A 368 -3.19 -9.93 -13.18
CA GLU A 368 -4.61 -10.01 -13.57
C GLU A 368 -5.54 -9.84 -12.35
N GLN A 369 -5.23 -10.48 -11.23
CA GLN A 369 -5.99 -10.37 -9.99
C GLN A 369 -5.98 -8.94 -9.43
N LYS A 370 -4.84 -8.24 -9.50
CA LYS A 370 -4.74 -6.81 -9.11
C LYS A 370 -5.65 -5.94 -9.96
N ILE A 371 -5.69 -6.15 -11.29
CA ILE A 371 -6.58 -5.41 -12.19
C ILE A 371 -8.04 -5.69 -11.87
N GLN A 372 -8.43 -6.95 -11.66
CA GLN A 372 -9.79 -7.32 -11.30
C GLN A 372 -10.23 -6.71 -9.97
N SER A 373 -9.34 -6.72 -8.97
CA SER A 373 -9.60 -6.11 -7.66
C SER A 373 -9.78 -4.60 -7.78
N ALA A 374 -8.92 -3.93 -8.53
CA ALA A 374 -9.02 -2.50 -8.78
C ALA A 374 -10.30 -2.13 -9.55
N PHE A 375 -10.68 -2.93 -10.54
CA PHE A 375 -11.94 -2.74 -11.26
C PHE A 375 -13.16 -2.87 -10.32
N LYS A 376 -13.16 -3.91 -9.46
CA LYS A 376 -14.19 -4.11 -8.45
C LYS A 376 -14.28 -2.93 -7.49
N GLU A 377 -13.16 -2.43 -6.97
CA GLU A 377 -13.12 -1.29 -6.06
C GLU A 377 -13.80 -0.04 -6.64
N VAL A 378 -13.50 0.29 -7.89
CA VAL A 378 -14.13 1.42 -8.59
C VAL A 378 -15.62 1.16 -8.83
N ALA A 379 -15.98 -0.04 -9.30
CA ALA A 379 -17.37 -0.40 -9.56
C ALA A 379 -18.23 -0.38 -8.29
N ASP A 380 -17.72 -0.90 -7.19
CA ASP A 380 -18.39 -0.87 -5.88
C ASP A 380 -18.58 0.56 -5.37
N ALA A 381 -17.54 1.40 -5.47
CA ALA A 381 -17.60 2.79 -5.03
C ALA A 381 -18.62 3.60 -5.85
N LEU A 382 -18.72 3.36 -7.17
CA LEU A 382 -19.70 3.99 -8.04
C LEU A 382 -21.13 3.56 -7.70
N ALA A 383 -21.37 2.27 -7.46
CA ALA A 383 -22.67 1.74 -7.06
C ALA A 383 -23.10 2.29 -5.69
N LEU A 384 -22.16 2.33 -4.74
CA LEU A 384 -22.43 2.82 -3.39
C LEU A 384 -22.70 4.33 -3.37
N ARG A 385 -22.05 5.11 -4.22
CA ARG A 385 -22.25 6.56 -4.35
C ARG A 385 -23.72 6.92 -4.61
N GLN A 386 -24.35 6.24 -5.58
CA GLN A 386 -25.77 6.45 -5.90
C GLN A 386 -26.67 5.99 -4.76
N SER A 387 -26.43 4.80 -4.23
CA SER A 387 -27.21 4.23 -3.13
C SER A 387 -27.18 5.12 -1.89
N LEU A 388 -26.03 5.66 -1.51
CA LEU A 388 -25.89 6.56 -0.35
C LEU A 388 -26.65 7.88 -0.55
N ALA A 389 -26.63 8.45 -1.75
CA ALA A 389 -27.39 9.66 -2.05
C ALA A 389 -28.89 9.42 -1.85
N ASP A 390 -29.42 8.31 -2.34
CA ASP A 390 -30.81 7.95 -2.21
C ASP A 390 -31.21 7.66 -0.75
N GLN A 391 -30.35 6.95 0.00
CA GLN A 391 -30.55 6.66 1.43
C GLN A 391 -30.57 7.96 2.26
N ILE A 392 -29.61 8.87 2.06
CA ILE A 392 -29.54 10.14 2.76
C ILE A 392 -30.82 10.96 2.50
N ALA A 393 -31.23 11.08 1.24
CA ALA A 393 -32.44 11.81 0.89
C ALA A 393 -33.71 11.20 1.52
N ALA A 394 -33.82 9.87 1.57
CA ALA A 394 -34.93 9.19 2.23
C ALA A 394 -34.90 9.39 3.75
N GLN A 395 -33.73 9.28 4.38
CA GLN A 395 -33.54 9.43 5.82
C GLN A 395 -33.84 10.87 6.29
N GLN A 396 -33.50 11.88 5.49
CA GLN A 396 -33.85 13.28 5.77
C GLN A 396 -35.36 13.50 5.74
N ARG A 397 -36.05 12.94 4.74
CA ARG A 397 -37.54 13.01 4.70
C ARG A 397 -38.18 12.30 5.87
N TYR A 398 -37.62 11.14 6.27
CA TYR A 398 -38.11 10.42 7.45
C TYR A 398 -37.91 11.22 8.73
N LEU A 399 -36.73 11.85 8.92
CA LEU A 399 -36.47 12.73 10.07
C LEU A 399 -37.45 13.92 10.12
N ALA A 400 -37.75 14.51 8.96
CA ALA A 400 -38.75 15.58 8.89
C ALA A 400 -40.15 15.12 9.34
N SER A 401 -40.58 13.92 8.90
CA SER A 401 -41.85 13.32 9.33
C SER A 401 -41.87 13.03 10.84
N LEU A 402 -40.79 12.48 11.39
CA LEU A 402 -40.70 12.21 12.84
C LEU A 402 -40.76 13.48 13.69
N ASN A 403 -40.14 14.57 13.25
CA ASN A 403 -40.28 15.86 13.97
C ASN A 403 -41.73 16.36 14.03
N ILE A 404 -42.48 16.21 12.93
CA ILE A 404 -43.93 16.51 12.92
C ILE A 404 -44.68 15.57 13.88
N THR A 405 -44.36 14.27 13.85
CA THR A 405 -44.94 13.26 14.74
C THR A 405 -44.70 13.62 16.21
N LEU A 406 -43.47 13.96 16.59
CA LEU A 406 -43.13 14.38 17.94
C LEU A 406 -43.93 15.62 18.38
N GLN A 407 -44.00 16.63 17.49
CA GLN A 407 -44.78 17.84 17.77
C GLN A 407 -46.26 17.51 18.04
N ARG A 408 -46.88 16.66 17.23
CA ARG A 408 -48.27 16.24 17.35
C ARG A 408 -48.52 15.37 18.60
N ALA A 409 -47.65 14.35 18.80
CA ALA A 409 -47.73 13.48 19.98
C ALA A 409 -47.61 14.27 21.29
N THR A 410 -46.68 15.23 21.35
CA THR A 410 -46.53 16.11 22.52
C THR A 410 -47.76 16.97 22.76
N ALA A 411 -48.37 17.55 21.72
CA ALA A 411 -49.61 18.32 21.85
C ALA A 411 -50.76 17.45 22.33
N LEU A 412 -51.00 16.28 21.75
CA LEU A 412 -52.05 15.35 22.14
C LEU A 412 -51.84 14.82 23.56
N TYR A 413 -50.61 14.51 23.96
CA TYR A 413 -50.29 14.10 25.33
C TYR A 413 -50.63 15.20 26.34
N ARG A 414 -50.32 16.46 26.08
CA ARG A 414 -50.65 17.61 26.94
C ARG A 414 -52.16 17.77 27.16
N HIS A 415 -52.96 17.34 26.18
CA HIS A 415 -54.43 17.35 26.25
C HIS A 415 -55.03 16.02 26.77
N GLY A 416 -54.22 15.07 27.19
CA GLY A 416 -54.66 13.77 27.70
C GLY A 416 -55.20 12.81 26.61
N ALA A 417 -55.02 13.11 25.33
CA ALA A 417 -55.56 12.33 24.22
C ALA A 417 -54.74 11.10 23.83
N VAL A 418 -53.43 11.07 24.20
CA VAL A 418 -52.54 9.92 23.97
C VAL A 418 -51.67 9.67 25.19
N SER A 419 -51.08 8.48 25.29
CA SER A 419 -50.17 8.12 26.39
C SER A 419 -48.78 8.73 26.19
N TYR A 420 -48.02 8.86 27.28
CA TYR A 420 -46.64 9.38 27.24
C TYR A 420 -45.71 8.52 26.40
N ILE A 421 -46.01 7.22 26.25
CA ILE A 421 -45.21 6.29 25.43
C ILE A 421 -45.10 6.71 23.95
N GLU A 422 -46.14 7.39 23.42
CA GLU A 422 -46.12 7.90 22.04
C GLU A 422 -45.09 9.03 21.88
N VAL A 423 -44.95 9.90 22.87
CA VAL A 423 -43.95 10.95 22.90
C VAL A 423 -42.54 10.34 23.01
N LEU A 424 -42.36 9.35 23.91
CA LEU A 424 -41.08 8.66 24.08
C LEU A 424 -40.67 7.90 22.81
N SER A 425 -41.62 7.22 22.16
CA SER A 425 -41.33 6.51 20.89
C SER A 425 -40.86 7.48 19.81
N ALA A 426 -41.56 8.60 19.61
CA ALA A 426 -41.14 9.60 18.63
C ALA A 426 -39.76 10.20 18.96
N GLN A 427 -39.46 10.49 20.23
CA GLN A 427 -38.15 10.98 20.64
C GLN A 427 -37.03 9.97 20.38
N ARG A 428 -37.25 8.69 20.70
CA ARG A 428 -36.29 7.61 20.44
C ARG A 428 -36.04 7.43 18.94
N ASP A 429 -37.11 7.46 18.14
CA ASP A 429 -36.99 7.29 16.68
C ASP A 429 -36.24 8.47 16.05
N ILE A 430 -36.44 9.71 16.53
CA ILE A 430 -35.64 10.87 16.11
C ILE A 430 -34.16 10.69 16.48
N PHE A 431 -33.85 10.23 17.70
CA PHE A 431 -32.49 9.98 18.14
C PHE A 431 -31.79 8.97 17.22
N THR A 432 -32.42 7.80 17.00
CA THR A 432 -31.89 6.76 16.13
C THR A 432 -31.71 7.25 14.69
N THR A 433 -32.70 7.98 14.16
CA THR A 433 -32.69 8.53 12.80
C THR A 433 -31.55 9.55 12.61
N ARG A 434 -31.31 10.43 13.60
CA ARG A 434 -30.18 11.36 13.58
C ARG A 434 -28.82 10.63 13.59
N GLN A 435 -28.68 9.59 14.42
CA GLN A 435 -27.47 8.77 14.45
C GLN A 435 -27.20 8.10 13.10
N THR A 436 -28.23 7.48 12.51
CA THR A 436 -28.13 6.86 11.18
C THR A 436 -27.79 7.89 10.10
N LEU A 437 -28.33 9.11 10.16
CA LEU A 437 -28.02 10.16 9.19
C LEU A 437 -26.54 10.59 9.26
N LEU A 438 -25.97 10.67 10.47
CA LEU A 438 -24.53 10.94 10.66
C LEU A 438 -23.67 9.81 10.06
N GLU A 439 -24.06 8.54 10.29
CA GLU A 439 -23.37 7.37 9.72
C GLU A 439 -23.42 7.33 8.19
N LEU A 440 -24.58 7.67 7.60
CA LEU A 440 -24.73 7.75 6.15
C LEU A 440 -23.86 8.87 5.53
N ASN A 441 -23.81 10.04 6.18
CA ASN A 441 -22.96 11.14 5.74
C ASN A 441 -21.46 10.77 5.84
N TYR A 442 -21.03 10.11 6.92
CA TYR A 442 -19.68 9.56 7.02
C TYR A 442 -19.40 8.55 5.90
N SER A 443 -20.34 7.61 5.68
CA SER A 443 -20.18 6.59 4.62
C SER A 443 -20.06 7.22 3.23
N ARG A 444 -20.79 8.31 2.97
CA ARG A 444 -20.66 9.09 1.72
C ARG A 444 -19.25 9.66 1.59
N GLN A 445 -18.73 10.30 2.64
CA GLN A 445 -17.38 10.88 2.63
C GLN A 445 -16.31 9.80 2.46
N ALA A 446 -16.40 8.70 3.19
CA ALA A 446 -15.49 7.57 3.08
C ALA A 446 -15.52 6.95 1.67
N ASN A 447 -16.70 6.84 1.07
CA ASN A 447 -16.84 6.34 -0.31
C ASN A 447 -16.21 7.27 -1.35
N GLU A 448 -16.32 8.59 -1.21
CA GLU A 448 -15.65 9.56 -2.10
C GLU A 448 -14.12 9.45 -1.99
N ILE A 449 -13.58 9.26 -0.79
CA ILE A 449 -12.15 9.02 -0.57
C ILE A 449 -11.73 7.69 -1.23
N THR A 450 -12.52 6.63 -1.05
CA THR A 450 -12.28 5.33 -1.68
C THR A 450 -12.29 5.44 -3.20
N LEU A 451 -13.26 6.13 -3.79
CA LEU A 451 -13.33 6.36 -5.22
C LEU A 451 -12.13 7.15 -5.74
N PHE A 452 -11.73 8.20 -5.02
CA PHE A 452 -10.55 9.01 -5.35
C PHE A 452 -9.27 8.16 -5.40
N THR A 453 -9.04 7.35 -4.38
CA THR A 453 -7.84 6.49 -4.31
C THR A 453 -7.91 5.31 -5.28
N ALA A 454 -9.10 4.72 -5.49
CA ALA A 454 -9.31 3.63 -6.45
C ALA A 454 -9.06 4.04 -7.90
N LEU A 455 -9.23 5.32 -8.22
CA LEU A 455 -8.89 5.91 -9.52
C LEU A 455 -7.41 6.30 -9.65
N GLY A 456 -6.58 6.02 -8.66
CA GLY A 456 -5.15 6.34 -8.67
C GLY A 456 -4.82 7.75 -8.20
N GLY A 457 -5.80 8.49 -7.64
CA GLY A 457 -5.57 9.83 -7.11
C GLY A 457 -4.75 9.84 -5.82
N GLY A 458 -4.07 10.96 -5.54
CA GLY A 458 -3.47 11.24 -4.23
C GLY A 458 -1.96 11.19 -4.13
N TRP A 459 -1.22 10.70 -5.12
CA TRP A 459 0.24 10.68 -5.07
C TRP A 459 0.88 11.95 -5.65
N MET A 460 0.15 12.71 -6.48
CA MET A 460 0.59 14.03 -6.94
C MET A 460 0.26 15.10 -5.87
N GLU A 461 1.18 16.04 -5.66
CA GLU A 461 1.02 17.18 -4.74
C GLU A 461 0.13 18.28 -5.31
#